data_bfab4b068b144cf8ee752f3a15716313
#
_entry.id   bfab4b068b144cf8ee752f3a15716313
#
_cell.length_a   1.000
_cell.length_b   1.000
_cell.length_c   1.000
_cell.angle_alpha   90.00
_cell.angle_beta   90.00
_cell.angle_gamma   90.00
#
_symmetry.space_group_name_H-M   'P 1'
#
loop_
_entity.id
_entity.type
_entity.pdbx_description
1 polymer ?
#
loop_
_entity_poly.entity_id
_entity_poly.type
_entity_poly.pdbx_seq_one_letter_code
_entity_poly.pdbx_strand_id
1 'polypeptide(L)'
;SRKELLNFITENIVVNFDIDIDFKVRSRLLKTNMRNHVSGDFLYIDCDTLIASSLNDIDNCKFDIAAVLDGHTVLRKHPVYEIFAKQSSVFNYPFEKVENYFSGGAMYVKDSKKTRSFFDNWHKNYKLGLQYGISQDEPSLAKTNFDFGNIIHELPGEWNCQIRLGSLYLKDLKILHFWSKRNMPISVLGTKDFHFKLRNEGLTKHAIFIINYQYTFLEPLG
;
A
#
# COMPACT_ATOMS: atom_id res chain seq x y z
N SER A 1 -19.18 5.88 -13.84
CA SER A 1 -19.42 4.47 -14.23
C SER A 1 -18.11 3.80 -14.64
N ARG A 2 -18.07 2.46 -14.73
CA ARG A 2 -16.87 1.73 -15.20
C ARG A 2 -16.44 2.17 -16.61
N LYS A 3 -17.39 2.57 -17.46
CA LYS A 3 -17.12 3.09 -18.82
C LYS A 3 -16.40 4.44 -18.79
N GLU A 4 -16.68 5.32 -17.84
CA GLU A 4 -16.00 6.61 -17.71
C GLU A 4 -14.55 6.44 -17.26
N LEU A 5 -14.26 5.48 -16.38
CA LEU A 5 -12.88 5.16 -15.98
C LEU A 5 -12.02 4.69 -17.14
N LEU A 6 -12.59 3.93 -18.10
CA LEU A 6 -11.85 3.42 -19.25
C LEU A 6 -11.27 4.54 -20.14
N ASN A 7 -11.86 5.73 -20.12
CA ASN A 7 -11.35 6.89 -20.87
C ASN A 7 -10.02 7.45 -20.34
N PHE A 8 -9.65 7.08 -19.10
CA PHE A 8 -8.42 7.53 -18.43
C PHE A 8 -7.37 6.43 -18.33
N ILE A 9 -7.68 5.23 -18.84
CA ILE A 9 -6.79 4.07 -18.77
C ILE A 9 -6.04 3.94 -20.09
N THR A 10 -4.71 3.96 -20.03
CA THR A 10 -3.86 3.76 -21.19
C THR A 10 -3.81 2.29 -21.59
N GLU A 11 -3.79 1.39 -20.61
CA GLU A 11 -3.72 -0.05 -20.80
C GLU A 11 -4.58 -0.77 -19.77
N ASN A 12 -5.26 -1.83 -20.17
CA ASN A 12 -6.06 -2.70 -19.30
C ASN A 12 -5.51 -4.12 -19.34
N ILE A 13 -4.84 -4.53 -18.27
CA ILE A 13 -4.28 -5.87 -18.14
C ILE A 13 -5.31 -6.77 -17.45
N VAL A 14 -5.80 -7.78 -18.15
CA VAL A 14 -6.76 -8.75 -17.61
C VAL A 14 -6.04 -10.05 -17.26
N VAL A 15 -6.10 -10.42 -15.97
CA VAL A 15 -5.56 -11.68 -15.47
C VAL A 15 -6.71 -12.57 -15.00
N ASN A 16 -6.80 -13.77 -15.56
CA ASN A 16 -7.83 -14.74 -15.20
C ASN A 16 -7.39 -15.54 -13.97
N PHE A 17 -8.33 -15.75 -13.06
CA PHE A 17 -8.17 -16.60 -11.88
C PHE A 17 -9.30 -17.61 -11.84
N ASP A 18 -9.08 -18.71 -11.13
CA ASP A 18 -10.17 -19.65 -10.78
C ASP A 18 -11.26 -18.92 -9.99
N ILE A 19 -12.50 -19.22 -10.30
CA ILE A 19 -13.67 -18.50 -9.78
C ILE A 19 -13.79 -18.62 -8.26
N ASP A 20 -13.33 -19.74 -7.69
CA ASP A 20 -13.49 -20.07 -6.27
C ASP A 20 -12.49 -19.38 -5.33
N ILE A 21 -11.55 -18.59 -5.86
CA ILE A 21 -10.59 -17.86 -5.03
C ILE A 21 -11.24 -16.58 -4.48
N ASP A 22 -11.17 -16.40 -3.15
CA ASP A 22 -11.63 -15.17 -2.47
C ASP A 22 -11.07 -13.91 -3.13
N PHE A 23 -11.89 -12.88 -3.29
CA PHE A 23 -11.52 -11.68 -4.04
C PHE A 23 -10.32 -10.94 -3.41
N LYS A 24 -10.16 -10.98 -2.07
CA LYS A 24 -9.02 -10.35 -1.38
C LYS A 24 -7.74 -11.11 -1.69
N VAL A 25 -7.81 -12.44 -1.71
CA VAL A 25 -6.68 -13.29 -2.09
C VAL A 25 -6.30 -13.04 -3.54
N ARG A 26 -7.30 -12.96 -4.46
CA ARG A 26 -7.04 -12.61 -5.87
C ARG A 26 -6.35 -11.26 -6.04
N SER A 27 -6.83 -10.24 -5.33
CA SER A 27 -6.22 -8.90 -5.35
C SER A 27 -4.74 -8.95 -4.95
N ARG A 28 -4.41 -9.71 -3.91
CA ARG A 28 -3.03 -9.84 -3.42
C ARG A 28 -2.17 -10.74 -4.29
N LEU A 29 -2.74 -11.78 -4.89
CA LEU A 29 -2.04 -12.56 -5.91
C LEU A 29 -1.66 -11.70 -7.13
N LEU A 30 -2.54 -10.79 -7.58
CA LEU A 30 -2.23 -9.81 -8.60
C LEU A 30 -1.11 -8.86 -8.15
N LYS A 31 -1.25 -8.26 -6.96
CA LYS A 31 -0.29 -7.32 -6.39
C LYS A 31 1.11 -7.93 -6.30
N THR A 32 1.23 -9.10 -5.70
CA THR A 32 2.52 -9.77 -5.50
C THR A 32 3.16 -10.24 -6.81
N ASN A 33 2.38 -10.39 -7.88
CA ASN A 33 2.81 -10.83 -9.21
C ASN A 33 2.82 -9.71 -10.26
N MET A 34 2.53 -8.46 -9.88
CA MET A 34 2.30 -7.37 -10.85
C MET A 34 3.50 -7.10 -11.76
N ARG A 35 4.74 -7.29 -11.28
CA ARG A 35 5.95 -7.09 -12.08
C ARG A 35 6.04 -8.02 -13.29
N ASN A 36 5.35 -9.15 -13.28
CA ASN A 36 5.26 -10.06 -14.41
C ASN A 36 4.23 -9.63 -15.47
N HIS A 37 3.38 -8.66 -15.13
CA HIS A 37 2.33 -8.16 -16.03
C HIS A 37 2.62 -6.74 -16.53
N VAL A 38 3.45 -5.97 -15.83
CA VAL A 38 3.76 -4.58 -16.14
C VAL A 38 5.21 -4.46 -16.56
N SER A 39 5.50 -3.86 -17.70
CA SER A 39 6.85 -3.51 -18.18
C SER A 39 7.18 -2.04 -17.87
N GLY A 40 8.46 -1.69 -17.87
CA GLY A 40 8.94 -0.35 -17.50
C GLY A 40 8.89 -0.08 -15.99
N ASP A 41 9.34 1.09 -15.58
CA ASP A 41 9.22 1.55 -14.21
C ASP A 41 7.77 1.92 -13.92
N PHE A 42 7.28 1.68 -12.70
CA PHE A 42 5.92 2.05 -12.31
C PHE A 42 5.80 2.44 -10.84
N LEU A 43 4.78 3.23 -10.54
CA LEU A 43 4.26 3.44 -9.19
C LEU A 43 2.96 2.64 -9.03
N TYR A 44 2.99 1.60 -8.21
CA TYR A 44 1.79 0.88 -7.79
C TYR A 44 1.03 1.70 -6.73
N ILE A 45 -0.28 1.71 -6.82
CA ILE A 45 -1.17 2.37 -5.86
C ILE A 45 -2.39 1.46 -5.61
N ASP A 46 -2.72 1.20 -4.35
CA ASP A 46 -3.93 0.46 -3.96
C ASP A 46 -5.21 1.23 -4.36
N CYS A 47 -6.28 0.52 -4.64
CA CYS A 47 -7.53 1.11 -5.14
C CYS A 47 -8.34 1.85 -4.05
N ASP A 48 -7.98 1.73 -2.78
CA ASP A 48 -8.55 2.47 -1.64
C ASP A 48 -7.69 3.70 -1.27
N THR A 49 -7.16 4.36 -2.28
CA THR A 49 -6.34 5.57 -2.17
C THR A 49 -6.96 6.74 -2.91
N LEU A 50 -6.48 7.94 -2.59
CA LEU A 50 -6.81 9.19 -3.27
C LEU A 50 -5.52 9.95 -3.58
N ILE A 51 -5.30 10.30 -4.84
CA ILE A 51 -4.19 11.15 -5.27
C ILE A 51 -4.59 12.61 -4.99
N ALA A 52 -3.84 13.29 -4.13
CA ALA A 52 -4.13 14.64 -3.67
C ALA A 52 -3.23 15.71 -4.31
N SER A 53 -2.07 15.33 -4.83
CA SER A 53 -1.15 16.25 -5.51
C SER A 53 -0.39 15.55 -6.64
N SER A 54 0.48 16.29 -7.35
CA SER A 54 1.31 15.75 -8.42
C SER A 54 2.23 14.63 -7.93
N LEU A 55 2.33 13.56 -8.71
CA LEU A 55 3.20 12.42 -8.47
C LEU A 55 4.49 12.45 -9.32
N ASN A 56 4.73 13.51 -10.10
CA ASN A 56 5.84 13.57 -11.06
C ASN A 56 7.21 13.42 -10.40
N ASP A 57 7.35 13.78 -9.13
CA ASP A 57 8.62 13.64 -8.40
C ASP A 57 9.08 12.19 -8.27
N ILE A 58 8.19 11.20 -8.48
CA ILE A 58 8.54 9.78 -8.43
C ILE A 58 9.51 9.39 -9.54
N ASP A 59 9.49 10.11 -10.67
CA ASP A 59 10.41 9.87 -11.81
C ASP A 59 11.87 10.12 -11.43
N ASN A 60 12.11 10.87 -10.35
CA ASN A 60 13.44 11.11 -9.79
C ASN A 60 13.90 9.99 -8.83
N CYS A 61 13.06 8.99 -8.57
CA CYS A 61 13.42 7.89 -7.66
C CYS A 61 14.56 7.06 -8.25
N LYS A 62 15.66 6.97 -7.50
CA LYS A 62 16.89 6.26 -7.95
C LYS A 62 16.98 4.83 -7.42
N PHE A 63 16.03 4.42 -6.60
CA PHE A 63 16.04 3.12 -5.95
C PHE A 63 15.38 2.04 -6.81
N ASP A 64 15.74 0.79 -6.60
CA ASP A 64 15.11 -0.34 -7.29
C ASP A 64 13.65 -0.54 -6.86
N ILE A 65 13.41 -0.46 -5.55
CA ILE A 65 12.07 -0.50 -4.94
C ILE A 65 12.03 0.55 -3.84
N ALA A 66 10.94 1.30 -3.76
CA ALA A 66 10.71 2.24 -2.68
C ALA A 66 9.25 2.21 -2.21
N ALA A 67 9.03 2.26 -0.89
CA ALA A 67 7.72 2.20 -0.27
C ALA A 67 7.70 2.96 1.06
N VAL A 68 6.53 3.26 1.58
CA VAL A 68 6.36 3.94 2.86
C VAL A 68 6.30 2.91 3.99
N LEU A 69 6.87 3.24 5.15
CA LEU A 69 6.77 2.40 6.35
C LEU A 69 5.30 2.17 6.72
N ASP A 70 4.97 0.94 7.07
CA ASP A 70 3.66 0.63 7.61
C ASP A 70 3.50 1.30 8.98
N GLY A 71 2.36 1.94 9.19
CA GLY A 71 2.15 2.72 10.39
C GLY A 71 3.02 3.96 10.54
N HIS A 72 3.75 4.39 9.50
CA HIS A 72 4.70 5.52 9.55
C HIS A 72 5.71 5.40 10.69
N THR A 73 6.09 4.19 11.08
CA THR A 73 6.97 3.95 12.20
C THR A 73 7.87 2.74 11.97
N VAL A 74 8.99 2.71 12.65
CA VAL A 74 9.86 1.53 12.67
C VAL A 74 9.13 0.34 13.31
N LEU A 75 9.40 -0.86 12.83
CA LEU A 75 8.67 -2.06 13.22
C LEU A 75 8.54 -2.29 14.72
N ARG A 76 9.62 -2.07 15.50
CA ARG A 76 9.62 -2.26 16.97
C ARG A 76 8.68 -1.33 17.73
N LYS A 77 8.29 -0.20 17.13
CA LYS A 77 7.34 0.77 17.70
C LYS A 77 5.95 0.62 17.12
N HIS A 78 5.75 -0.33 16.23
CA HIS A 78 4.47 -0.51 15.55
C HIS A 78 3.40 -1.02 16.54
N PRO A 79 2.19 -0.41 16.58
CA PRO A 79 1.14 -0.79 17.55
C PRO A 79 0.72 -2.26 17.49
N VAL A 80 0.87 -2.91 16.34
CA VAL A 80 0.51 -4.32 16.13
C VAL A 80 1.72 -5.21 15.87
N TYR A 81 2.89 -4.87 16.42
CA TYR A 81 4.13 -5.63 16.29
C TYR A 81 3.94 -7.13 16.54
N GLU A 82 3.27 -7.50 17.63
CA GLU A 82 3.05 -8.90 18.01
C GLU A 82 2.24 -9.68 16.97
N ILE A 83 1.30 -9.01 16.30
CA ILE A 83 0.52 -9.63 15.22
C ILE A 83 1.44 -9.90 14.03
N PHE A 84 2.28 -8.94 13.66
CA PHE A 84 3.23 -9.11 12.56
C PHE A 84 4.28 -10.19 12.88
N ALA A 85 4.79 -10.24 14.11
CA ALA A 85 5.72 -11.27 14.56
C ALA A 85 5.09 -12.67 14.45
N LYS A 86 3.85 -12.82 14.93
CA LYS A 86 3.10 -14.07 14.82
C LYS A 86 2.88 -14.49 13.37
N GLN A 87 2.46 -13.57 12.50
CA GLN A 87 2.26 -13.86 11.08
C GLN A 87 3.58 -14.19 10.37
N SER A 88 4.67 -13.54 10.75
CA SER A 88 5.99 -13.73 10.14
C SER A 88 6.67 -15.02 10.57
N SER A 89 6.26 -15.61 11.69
CA SER A 89 6.89 -16.84 12.23
C SER A 89 6.86 -18.03 11.26
N VAL A 90 5.89 -18.09 10.36
CA VAL A 90 5.77 -19.18 9.37
C VAL A 90 6.86 -19.15 8.28
N PHE A 91 7.54 -18.01 8.13
CA PHE A 91 8.55 -17.83 7.08
C PHE A 91 9.97 -18.18 7.54
N ASN A 92 10.16 -18.58 8.78
CA ASN A 92 11.44 -19.03 9.34
C ASN A 92 12.63 -18.09 9.02
N TYR A 93 12.52 -16.83 9.46
CA TYR A 93 13.60 -15.84 9.39
C TYR A 93 13.64 -15.00 10.68
N PRO A 94 14.77 -14.34 10.99
CA PRO A 94 14.90 -13.58 12.24
C PRO A 94 14.13 -12.26 12.17
N PHE A 95 12.80 -12.33 12.33
CA PHE A 95 11.90 -11.18 12.25
C PHE A 95 12.28 -10.04 13.20
N GLU A 96 12.85 -10.38 14.36
CA GLU A 96 13.34 -9.41 15.35
C GLU A 96 14.49 -8.52 14.85
N LYS A 97 15.13 -8.93 13.74
CA LYS A 97 16.17 -8.15 13.07
C LYS A 97 15.62 -7.22 11.98
N VAL A 98 14.34 -7.32 11.67
CA VAL A 98 13.68 -6.40 10.73
C VAL A 98 13.49 -5.05 11.42
N GLU A 99 14.06 -4.01 10.85
CA GLU A 99 13.90 -2.64 11.35
C GLU A 99 12.72 -1.95 10.67
N ASN A 100 12.66 -2.05 9.34
CA ASN A 100 11.67 -1.39 8.50
C ASN A 100 10.65 -2.37 7.95
N TYR A 101 9.39 -2.16 8.28
CA TYR A 101 8.26 -2.91 7.78
C TYR A 101 7.44 -2.02 6.86
N PHE A 102 7.32 -2.41 5.60
CA PHE A 102 6.75 -1.55 4.56
C PHE A 102 5.30 -1.89 4.25
N SER A 103 4.50 -0.84 4.03
CA SER A 103 3.17 -0.97 3.48
C SER A 103 3.24 -1.23 1.98
N GLY A 104 2.47 -2.21 1.51
CA GLY A 104 2.33 -2.47 0.08
C GLY A 104 1.35 -1.54 -0.64
N GLY A 105 0.77 -0.52 0.02
CA GLY A 105 -0.31 0.31 -0.52
C GLY A 105 0.11 1.34 -1.57
N ALA A 106 1.36 1.79 -1.54
CA ALA A 106 2.00 2.56 -2.60
C ALA A 106 3.47 2.14 -2.70
N MET A 107 3.91 1.77 -3.90
CA MET A 107 5.25 1.22 -4.10
C MET A 107 5.79 1.63 -5.47
N TYR A 108 6.93 2.32 -5.50
CA TYR A 108 7.71 2.52 -6.72
C TYR A 108 8.54 1.27 -7.02
N VAL A 109 8.56 0.85 -8.28
CA VAL A 109 9.27 -0.33 -8.75
C VAL A 109 9.97 -0.03 -10.06
N LYS A 110 11.29 -0.08 -10.07
CA LYS A 110 12.12 0.03 -11.26
C LYS A 110 12.09 -1.28 -12.07
N ASP A 111 12.17 -1.19 -13.38
CA ASP A 111 12.29 -2.38 -14.24
C ASP A 111 13.74 -2.86 -14.31
N SER A 112 14.03 -3.90 -13.55
CA SER A 112 15.34 -4.53 -13.52
C SER A 112 15.22 -6.05 -13.29
N LYS A 113 16.27 -6.81 -13.62
CA LYS A 113 16.32 -8.23 -13.29
C LYS A 113 16.16 -8.47 -11.78
N LYS A 114 16.71 -7.59 -10.96
CA LYS A 114 16.65 -7.68 -9.50
C LYS A 114 15.22 -7.54 -8.97
N THR A 115 14.47 -6.55 -9.47
CA THR A 115 13.08 -6.33 -9.06
C THR A 115 12.17 -7.44 -9.56
N ARG A 116 12.40 -7.99 -10.77
CA ARG A 116 11.68 -9.17 -11.25
C ARG A 116 11.88 -10.37 -10.33
N SER A 117 13.14 -10.70 -9.98
CA SER A 117 13.45 -11.77 -9.03
C SER A 117 12.85 -11.52 -7.65
N PHE A 118 12.81 -10.24 -7.19
CA PHE A 118 12.18 -9.87 -5.94
C PHE A 118 10.68 -10.19 -5.96
N PHE A 119 9.96 -9.79 -7.00
CA PHE A 119 8.52 -10.03 -7.12
C PHE A 119 8.19 -11.52 -7.28
N ASP A 120 8.99 -12.29 -7.98
CA ASP A 120 8.83 -13.75 -8.06
C ASP A 120 8.94 -14.39 -6.68
N ASN A 121 9.90 -13.95 -5.86
CA ASN A 121 10.05 -14.44 -4.48
C ASN A 121 8.93 -13.93 -3.58
N TRP A 122 8.50 -12.67 -3.71
CA TRP A 122 7.38 -12.15 -2.95
C TRP A 122 6.10 -12.95 -3.23
N HIS A 123 5.81 -13.21 -4.49
CA HIS A 123 4.67 -14.02 -4.90
C HIS A 123 4.75 -15.46 -4.35
N LYS A 124 5.94 -16.09 -4.39
CA LYS A 124 6.18 -17.41 -3.80
C LYS A 124 5.96 -17.40 -2.28
N ASN A 125 6.53 -16.42 -1.57
CA ASN A 125 6.36 -16.28 -0.14
C ASN A 125 4.91 -15.99 0.23
N TYR A 126 4.20 -15.17 -0.55
CA TYR A 126 2.77 -14.93 -0.33
C TYR A 126 1.94 -16.22 -0.45
N LYS A 127 2.18 -17.02 -1.49
CA LYS A 127 1.55 -18.36 -1.63
C LYS A 127 1.88 -19.29 -0.47
N LEU A 128 3.09 -19.26 0.04
CA LEU A 128 3.46 -20.00 1.24
C LEU A 128 2.64 -19.52 2.46
N GLY A 129 2.55 -18.21 2.67
CA GLY A 129 1.73 -17.62 3.75
C GLY A 129 0.26 -18.05 3.71
N LEU A 130 -0.33 -18.13 2.51
CA LEU A 130 -1.71 -18.60 2.32
C LEU A 130 -1.92 -20.03 2.83
N GLN A 131 -0.95 -20.92 2.70
CA GLN A 131 -1.04 -22.30 3.22
C GLN A 131 -1.13 -22.35 4.74
N TYR A 132 -0.69 -21.29 5.42
CA TYR A 132 -0.77 -21.12 6.88
C TYR A 132 -1.88 -20.15 7.30
N GLY A 133 -2.82 -19.81 6.37
CA GLY A 133 -3.95 -18.93 6.66
C GLY A 133 -3.61 -17.44 6.72
N ILE A 134 -2.42 -17.03 6.28
CA ILE A 134 -2.00 -15.63 6.24
C ILE A 134 -2.41 -15.05 4.90
N SER A 135 -3.44 -14.23 4.91
CA SER A 135 -3.97 -13.57 3.70
C SER A 135 -3.42 -12.16 3.45
N GLN A 136 -2.70 -11.58 4.41
CA GLN A 136 -2.00 -10.31 4.28
C GLN A 136 -0.74 -10.48 3.44
N ASP A 137 -0.41 -9.49 2.63
CA ASP A 137 0.76 -9.50 1.75
C ASP A 137 2.01 -8.92 2.43
N GLU A 138 1.86 -8.10 3.46
CA GLU A 138 2.96 -7.44 4.16
C GLU A 138 3.95 -8.42 4.85
N PRO A 139 3.52 -9.51 5.53
CA PRO A 139 4.46 -10.45 6.14
C PRO A 139 5.37 -11.14 5.11
N SER A 140 4.83 -11.48 3.95
CA SER A 140 5.60 -12.04 2.85
C SER A 140 6.50 -11.01 2.17
N LEU A 141 6.09 -9.74 2.13
CA LEU A 141 6.92 -8.62 1.65
C LEU A 141 8.14 -8.43 2.57
N ALA A 142 7.91 -8.40 3.88
CA ALA A 142 8.99 -8.26 4.87
C ALA A 142 10.00 -9.39 4.79
N LYS A 143 9.52 -10.65 4.68
CA LYS A 143 10.38 -11.83 4.46
C LYS A 143 11.21 -11.67 3.19
N THR A 144 10.57 -11.29 2.09
CA THR A 144 11.25 -11.14 0.79
C THR A 144 12.29 -10.02 0.84
N ASN A 145 11.94 -8.89 1.46
CA ASN A 145 12.87 -7.77 1.62
C ASN A 145 14.10 -8.19 2.44
N PHE A 146 13.90 -8.95 3.50
CA PHE A 146 14.99 -9.50 4.30
C PHE A 146 15.90 -10.43 3.46
N ASP A 147 15.33 -11.34 2.68
CA ASP A 147 16.09 -12.28 1.84
C ASP A 147 16.93 -11.60 0.76
N PHE A 148 16.46 -10.42 0.29
CA PHE A 148 17.17 -9.61 -0.71
C PHE A 148 18.13 -8.59 -0.08
N GLY A 149 18.38 -8.64 1.22
CA GLY A 149 19.28 -7.72 1.91
C GLY A 149 18.68 -6.33 2.13
N ASN A 150 17.37 -6.24 2.36
CA ASN A 150 16.63 -5.01 2.65
C ASN A 150 16.74 -3.96 1.53
N ILE A 151 16.37 -4.34 0.31
CA ILE A 151 16.48 -3.48 -0.87
C ILE A 151 15.36 -2.46 -1.03
N ILE A 152 14.28 -2.57 -0.25
CA ILE A 152 13.22 -1.55 -0.26
C ILE A 152 13.71 -0.31 0.48
N HIS A 153 13.70 0.82 -0.20
CA HIS A 153 14.02 2.12 0.37
C HIS A 153 12.76 2.82 0.87
N GLU A 154 12.93 3.60 1.94
CA GLU A 154 11.83 4.37 2.50
C GLU A 154 11.48 5.56 1.62
N LEU A 155 10.20 5.68 1.25
CA LEU A 155 9.60 6.90 0.74
C LEU A 155 9.04 7.72 1.91
N PRO A 156 9.07 9.06 1.81
CA PRO A 156 8.39 9.92 2.76
C PRO A 156 6.89 9.56 2.89
N GLY A 157 6.33 9.77 4.09
CA GLY A 157 4.97 9.31 4.41
C GLY A 157 3.86 9.94 3.58
N GLU A 158 4.09 11.10 2.95
CA GLU A 158 3.16 11.74 2.01
C GLU A 158 2.86 10.90 0.77
N TRP A 159 3.73 9.95 0.39
CA TRP A 159 3.52 9.03 -0.72
C TRP A 159 2.54 7.91 -0.43
N ASN A 160 2.23 7.67 0.84
CA ASN A 160 1.24 6.69 1.28
C ASN A 160 0.76 7.09 2.68
N CYS A 161 0.10 8.24 2.79
CA CYS A 161 -0.41 8.73 4.05
C CYS A 161 -1.53 7.83 4.55
N GLN A 162 -1.18 6.94 5.46
CA GLN A 162 -2.09 5.96 6.05
C GLN A 162 -2.96 6.69 7.07
N ILE A 163 -4.14 7.04 6.64
CA ILE A 163 -5.03 7.93 7.35
C ILE A 163 -5.32 7.48 8.79
N ARG A 164 -5.35 6.19 9.07
CA ARG A 164 -5.62 5.65 10.41
C ARG A 164 -4.50 5.93 11.43
N LEU A 165 -3.31 6.26 10.96
CA LEU A 165 -2.10 6.33 11.81
C LEU A 165 -1.53 7.73 11.94
N GLY A 166 -2.28 8.74 11.54
CA GLY A 166 -1.96 10.11 11.86
C GLY A 166 -2.04 11.12 10.72
N SER A 167 -2.23 12.35 11.13
CA SER A 167 -2.33 13.52 10.25
C SER A 167 -0.96 14.13 9.89
N LEU A 168 0.14 13.48 10.29
CA LEU A 168 1.48 14.04 10.19
C LEU A 168 1.87 14.45 8.75
N TYR A 169 1.45 13.66 7.77
CA TYR A 169 1.80 13.86 6.36
C TYR A 169 0.72 14.54 5.54
N LEU A 170 -0.35 15.04 6.16
CA LEU A 170 -1.45 15.68 5.43
C LEU A 170 -1.06 17.03 4.79
N LYS A 171 -0.05 17.71 5.34
CA LYS A 171 0.37 19.02 4.83
C LYS A 171 0.95 18.93 3.41
N ASP A 172 1.75 17.90 3.16
CA ASP A 172 2.48 17.71 1.90
C ASP A 172 1.96 16.48 1.14
N LEU A 173 0.71 16.10 1.41
CA LEU A 173 0.05 14.89 0.94
C LEU A 173 0.13 14.70 -0.57
N LYS A 174 0.63 13.56 -0.99
CA LYS A 174 0.59 13.07 -2.38
C LYS A 174 -0.49 12.00 -2.56
N ILE A 175 -0.48 10.98 -1.72
CA ILE A 175 -1.41 9.85 -1.77
C ILE A 175 -2.00 9.63 -0.38
N LEU A 176 -3.32 9.79 -0.25
CA LEU A 176 -4.08 9.43 0.93
C LEU A 176 -4.54 7.98 0.83
N HIS A 177 -4.23 7.16 1.81
CA HIS A 177 -4.58 5.75 1.84
C HIS A 177 -5.58 5.46 2.97
N PHE A 178 -6.76 4.95 2.59
CA PHE A 178 -7.85 4.71 3.54
C PHE A 178 -7.74 3.37 4.29
N TRP A 179 -6.91 2.46 3.81
CA TRP A 179 -6.54 1.21 4.45
C TRP A 179 -7.64 0.15 4.58
N SER A 180 -8.87 0.46 4.31
CA SER A 180 -9.97 -0.51 4.14
C SER A 180 -11.29 0.17 3.76
N LYS A 181 -12.24 -0.61 3.25
CA LYS A 181 -13.63 -0.17 3.05
C LYS A 181 -14.31 0.33 4.34
N ARG A 182 -13.86 -0.12 5.52
CA ARG A 182 -14.39 0.32 6.81
C ARG A 182 -13.91 1.71 7.20
N ASN A 183 -12.76 2.12 6.67
CA ASN A 183 -12.17 3.43 6.90
C ASN A 183 -12.44 4.40 5.74
N MET A 184 -12.91 3.92 4.59
CA MET A 184 -13.59 4.77 3.61
C MET A 184 -14.97 5.06 4.19
N PRO A 185 -15.17 6.21 4.82
CA PRO A 185 -16.45 6.40 5.46
C PRO A 185 -17.51 6.49 4.37
N ILE A 186 -18.58 5.84 4.62
CA ILE A 186 -19.93 6.26 4.29
C ILE A 186 -20.14 7.75 4.69
N SER A 187 -19.18 8.35 5.33
CA SER A 187 -19.00 9.72 5.80
C SER A 187 -18.58 10.66 4.66
N VAL A 188 -18.46 11.91 4.99
CA VAL A 188 -18.05 13.02 4.10
C VAL A 188 -16.81 12.68 3.25
N LEU A 189 -15.85 11.93 3.79
CA LEU A 189 -14.63 11.54 3.06
C LEU A 189 -14.89 10.59 1.87
N GLY A 190 -15.97 9.79 1.93
CA GLY A 190 -16.41 8.92 0.84
C GLY A 190 -17.32 9.62 -0.18
N THR A 191 -17.67 10.88 0.01
CA THR A 191 -18.57 11.60 -0.89
C THR A 191 -17.86 12.09 -2.14
N LYS A 192 -18.56 12.07 -3.28
CA LYS A 192 -18.04 12.65 -4.53
C LYS A 192 -17.71 14.13 -4.38
N ASP A 193 -18.47 14.86 -3.57
CA ASP A 193 -18.27 16.28 -3.31
C ASP A 193 -16.97 16.55 -2.57
N PHE A 194 -16.65 15.76 -1.54
CA PHE A 194 -15.37 15.87 -0.83
C PHE A 194 -14.19 15.59 -1.76
N HIS A 195 -14.28 14.51 -2.57
CA HIS A 195 -13.24 14.16 -3.53
C HIS A 195 -13.08 15.23 -4.62
N PHE A 196 -14.19 15.80 -5.09
CA PHE A 196 -14.15 16.88 -6.07
C PHE A 196 -13.48 18.14 -5.50
N LYS A 197 -13.82 18.53 -4.28
CA LYS A 197 -13.19 19.68 -3.59
C LYS A 197 -11.71 19.42 -3.34
N LEU A 198 -11.35 18.24 -2.82
CA LEU A 198 -9.96 17.90 -2.58
C LEU A 198 -9.12 17.91 -3.87
N ARG A 199 -9.70 17.44 -4.97
CA ARG A 199 -9.05 17.45 -6.29
C ARG A 199 -8.85 18.85 -6.86
N ASN A 200 -9.81 19.75 -6.68
CA ASN A 200 -9.79 21.06 -7.31
C ASN A 200 -9.19 22.16 -6.42
N GLU A 201 -9.35 22.03 -5.11
CA GLU A 201 -8.94 23.04 -4.12
C GLU A 201 -7.72 22.61 -3.31
N GLY A 202 -7.30 21.34 -3.44
CA GLY A 202 -6.24 20.77 -2.64
C GLY A 202 -6.61 20.56 -1.17
N LEU A 203 -5.61 20.35 -0.33
CA LEU A 203 -5.77 20.18 1.12
C LEU A 203 -6.03 21.55 1.79
N THR A 204 -7.25 22.00 1.72
CA THR A 204 -7.68 23.17 2.48
C THR A 204 -7.70 22.89 3.98
N LYS A 205 -7.64 23.95 4.82
CA LYS A 205 -7.82 23.82 6.28
C LYS A 205 -9.12 23.09 6.64
N HIS A 206 -10.15 23.25 5.84
CA HIS A 206 -11.44 22.59 6.01
C HIS A 206 -11.35 21.08 5.68
N ALA A 207 -10.68 20.71 4.61
CA ALA A 207 -10.44 19.30 4.27
C ALA A 207 -9.62 18.61 5.36
N ILE A 208 -8.56 19.23 5.86
CA ILE A 208 -7.74 18.74 6.97
C ILE A 208 -8.60 18.59 8.24
N PHE A 209 -9.45 19.57 8.54
CA PHE A 209 -10.36 19.50 9.69
C PHE A 209 -11.33 18.32 9.57
N ILE A 210 -11.95 18.11 8.41
CA ILE A 210 -12.87 16.98 8.17
C ILE A 210 -12.13 15.65 8.34
N ILE A 211 -10.95 15.53 7.76
CA ILE A 211 -10.12 14.34 7.87
C ILE A 211 -9.82 14.06 9.35
N ASN A 212 -9.33 15.03 10.10
CA ASN A 212 -8.98 14.87 11.51
C ASN A 212 -10.21 14.62 12.39
N TYR A 213 -11.33 15.33 12.13
CA TYR A 213 -12.56 15.17 12.90
C TYR A 213 -13.13 13.75 12.80
N GLN A 214 -13.13 13.20 11.61
CA GLN A 214 -13.59 11.82 11.39
C GLN A 214 -12.69 10.79 12.05
N TYR A 215 -11.43 11.13 12.32
CA TYR A 215 -10.46 10.28 13.01
C TYR A 215 -10.71 10.17 14.51
N THR A 216 -11.06 11.27 15.15
CA THR A 216 -11.35 11.32 16.59
C THR A 216 -12.58 10.51 16.98
N PHE A 217 -13.46 10.19 16.03
CA PHE A 217 -14.66 9.38 16.28
C PHE A 217 -14.52 7.89 15.89
N LEU A 218 -13.44 7.53 15.23
CA LEU A 218 -13.12 6.13 14.97
C LEU A 218 -12.17 5.62 16.08
N GLU A 219 -12.66 5.63 17.32
CA GLU A 219 -11.96 4.89 18.38
C GLU A 219 -11.72 3.46 17.96
N PRO A 220 -10.56 2.89 18.32
CA PRO A 220 -10.30 1.50 18.02
C PRO A 220 -11.38 0.68 18.74
N LEU A 221 -12.28 0.11 17.96
CA LEU A 221 -13.09 -0.98 18.42
C LEU A 221 -12.12 -2.11 18.80
N GLY A 222 -12.01 -2.35 20.09
CA GLY A 222 -11.17 -3.34 20.73
C GLY A 222 -11.31 -4.76 20.17
#